data_d29392d21e1fa2c692844ca499033c18
#
_entry.id   d29392d21e1fa2c692844ca499033c18
#
_cell.length_a   1.000
_cell.length_b   1.000
_cell.length_c   1.000
_cell.angle_alpha   90.00
_cell.angle_beta   90.00
_cell.angle_gamma   90.00
#
_symmetry.space_group_name_H-M   'P 1'
#
loop_
_entity.id
_entity.type
_entity.pdbx_description
1 polymer ?
#
loop_
_entity_poly.entity_id
_entity_poly.type
_entity_poly.pdbx_seq_one_letter_code
_entity_poly.pdbx_strand_id
1 'polypeptide(L)'
;MVISVISLAEEMKIKLSVNINKIATLRNSRGGSKPDVVKAAVDCQRFGADGITVHPRPDERHIRYTDVKEIKPIITTEFNIEGNPLEEKFVKLVLDTKPDQVTLVPDATGQLTSNHGWNTITHQKYLRDTIEIFKKEKIRVSIFIDPIVKMAEAAADTGTDRVELYTEAYAAHYKNNKETAIKDYIDTAKKASHLGLGINAGHDLDRDNLNYFSKNIPLLSEVSIGHALISDALYYGLENTIQLYKRQIM
;
A
#
# COMPACT_ATOMS: atom_id res chain seq x y z
N MET A 1 19.93 -16.86 36.84
CA MET A 1 18.62 -16.90 36.22
C MET A 1 18.79 -16.28 34.82
N VAL A 2 19.13 -17.14 33.85
CA VAL A 2 19.38 -16.75 32.46
C VAL A 2 18.00 -16.76 31.78
N ILE A 3 17.36 -15.59 31.69
CA ILE A 3 16.15 -15.43 30.88
C ILE A 3 16.62 -15.45 29.44
N SER A 4 16.15 -16.45 28.71
CA SER A 4 16.50 -16.70 27.32
C SER A 4 16.11 -15.53 26.42
N VAL A 5 17.09 -14.95 25.75
CA VAL A 5 16.98 -13.94 24.66
C VAL A 5 16.51 -14.62 23.34
N ILE A 6 15.78 -15.71 23.40
CA ILE A 6 15.33 -16.51 22.25
C ILE A 6 13.83 -16.29 21.95
N SER A 7 13.33 -15.07 22.10
CA SER A 7 11.91 -14.77 21.83
C SER A 7 11.63 -13.47 21.10
N LEU A 8 12.60 -12.91 20.37
CA LEU A 8 12.40 -11.63 19.64
C LEU A 8 12.74 -11.71 18.14
N ALA A 9 12.87 -12.89 17.62
CA ALA A 9 12.90 -13.12 16.18
C ALA A 9 11.74 -14.07 15.78
N GLU A 10 10.52 -13.74 16.14
CA GLU A 10 9.44 -14.00 15.18
C GLU A 10 9.81 -13.13 13.97
N GLU A 11 10.34 -13.77 12.92
CA GLU A 11 10.59 -13.11 11.63
C GLU A 11 9.32 -12.34 11.30
N MET A 12 9.41 -11.01 11.32
CA MET A 12 8.24 -10.19 10.96
C MET A 12 7.94 -10.49 9.51
N LYS A 13 6.95 -11.37 9.31
CA LYS A 13 6.54 -11.81 7.98
C LYS A 13 6.00 -10.60 7.22
N ILE A 14 6.66 -10.26 6.11
CA ILE A 14 6.19 -9.21 5.21
C ILE A 14 4.83 -9.62 4.64
N LYS A 15 3.85 -8.73 4.72
CA LYS A 15 2.51 -8.95 4.19
C LYS A 15 2.43 -8.56 2.72
N LEU A 16 1.69 -9.35 1.92
CA LEU A 16 1.29 -9.00 0.57
C LEU A 16 -0.15 -8.49 0.58
N SER A 17 -0.33 -7.18 0.34
CA SER A 17 -1.62 -6.60 0.01
C SER A 17 -1.80 -6.57 -1.50
N VAL A 18 -2.85 -7.19 -2.00
CA VAL A 18 -3.16 -7.21 -3.43
C VAL A 18 -4.03 -6.01 -3.79
N ASN A 19 -3.46 -5.08 -4.57
CA ASN A 19 -4.21 -3.94 -5.09
C ASN A 19 -5.02 -4.35 -6.33
N ILE A 20 -6.35 -4.40 -6.19
CA ILE A 20 -7.26 -4.90 -7.22
C ILE A 20 -7.78 -3.83 -8.19
N ASN A 21 -7.23 -2.63 -8.19
CA ASN A 21 -7.66 -1.53 -9.06
C ASN A 21 -7.69 -1.92 -10.55
N LYS A 22 -6.70 -2.71 -11.02
CA LYS A 22 -6.62 -3.11 -12.44
C LYS A 22 -7.71 -4.11 -12.84
N ILE A 23 -8.20 -4.92 -11.92
CA ILE A 23 -9.40 -5.75 -12.13
C ILE A 23 -10.60 -4.85 -12.42
N ALA A 24 -10.79 -3.80 -11.61
CA ALA A 24 -11.86 -2.83 -11.81
C ALA A 24 -11.68 -2.00 -13.10
N THR A 25 -10.44 -1.65 -13.48
CA THR A 25 -10.16 -1.01 -14.77
C THR A 25 -10.63 -1.88 -15.93
N LEU A 26 -10.33 -3.18 -15.91
CA LEU A 26 -10.75 -4.11 -16.95
C LEU A 26 -12.29 -4.21 -16.99
N ARG A 27 -12.97 -4.31 -15.85
CA ARG A 27 -14.44 -4.27 -15.77
C ARG A 27 -14.99 -3.00 -16.42
N ASN A 28 -14.44 -1.85 -16.07
CA ASN A 28 -14.97 -0.56 -16.53
C ASN A 28 -14.74 -0.32 -18.03
N SER A 29 -13.75 -0.96 -18.64
CA SER A 29 -13.46 -0.81 -20.08
C SER A 29 -14.63 -1.20 -20.99
N ARG A 30 -15.60 -1.99 -20.49
CA ARG A 30 -16.81 -2.38 -21.22
C ARG A 30 -18.11 -1.94 -20.55
N GLY A 31 -18.03 -1.27 -19.39
CA GLY A 31 -19.22 -0.82 -18.65
C GLY A 31 -20.07 -1.94 -18.04
N GLY A 32 -19.57 -3.18 -18.06
CA GLY A 32 -20.27 -4.35 -17.51
C GLY A 32 -19.92 -4.65 -16.05
N SER A 33 -20.22 -5.89 -15.61
CA SER A 33 -19.94 -6.40 -14.27
C SER A 33 -18.74 -7.36 -14.22
N LYS A 34 -18.11 -7.65 -15.36
CA LYS A 34 -16.97 -8.59 -15.45
C LYS A 34 -15.69 -7.89 -15.88
N PRO A 35 -14.53 -8.28 -15.27
CA PRO A 35 -14.42 -9.20 -14.13
C PRO A 35 -15.12 -8.65 -12.88
N ASP A 36 -15.67 -9.54 -12.06
CA ASP A 36 -16.31 -9.19 -10.79
C ASP A 36 -15.26 -8.82 -9.74
N VAL A 37 -15.30 -7.58 -9.27
CA VAL A 37 -14.29 -7.02 -8.36
C VAL A 37 -14.45 -7.58 -6.93
N VAL A 38 -15.68 -7.84 -6.49
CA VAL A 38 -15.97 -8.44 -5.18
C VAL A 38 -15.47 -9.88 -5.16
N LYS A 39 -15.78 -10.64 -6.23
CA LYS A 39 -15.26 -12.00 -6.38
C LYS A 39 -13.73 -12.02 -6.42
N ALA A 40 -13.10 -11.06 -7.11
CA ALA A 40 -11.64 -10.97 -7.15
C ALA A 40 -11.04 -10.73 -5.75
N ALA A 41 -11.66 -9.90 -4.92
CA ALA A 41 -11.25 -9.69 -3.53
C ALA A 41 -11.35 -10.99 -2.71
N VAL A 42 -12.44 -11.76 -2.85
CA VAL A 42 -12.60 -13.07 -2.20
C VAL A 42 -11.52 -14.05 -2.67
N ASP A 43 -11.32 -14.13 -3.99
CA ASP A 43 -10.35 -15.06 -4.58
C ASP A 43 -8.91 -14.71 -4.15
N CYS A 44 -8.52 -13.43 -4.13
CA CYS A 44 -7.20 -13.01 -3.66
C CYS A 44 -6.93 -13.47 -2.21
N GLN A 45 -7.90 -13.30 -1.30
CA GLN A 45 -7.78 -13.77 0.08
C GLN A 45 -7.63 -15.29 0.14
N ARG A 46 -8.49 -16.03 -0.60
CA ARG A 46 -8.43 -17.49 -0.69
C ARG A 46 -7.07 -17.98 -1.22
N PHE A 47 -6.47 -17.24 -2.14
CA PHE A 47 -5.17 -17.54 -2.73
C PHE A 47 -3.97 -17.09 -1.87
N GLY A 48 -4.23 -16.56 -0.68
CA GLY A 48 -3.22 -16.29 0.34
C GLY A 48 -2.71 -14.84 0.39
N ALA A 49 -3.42 -13.88 -0.21
CA ALA A 49 -3.17 -12.46 0.04
C ALA A 49 -3.37 -12.15 1.53
N ASP A 50 -2.47 -11.38 2.13
CA ASP A 50 -2.54 -10.97 3.53
C ASP A 50 -3.40 -9.69 3.69
N GLY A 51 -3.70 -8.99 2.59
CA GLY A 51 -4.56 -7.82 2.53
C GLY A 51 -5.11 -7.56 1.13
N ILE A 52 -6.13 -6.72 1.08
CA ILE A 52 -6.71 -6.18 -0.15
C ILE A 52 -6.60 -4.66 -0.10
N THR A 53 -6.04 -4.08 -1.16
CA THR A 53 -5.95 -2.63 -1.33
C THR A 53 -6.84 -2.17 -2.48
N VAL A 54 -7.54 -1.06 -2.24
CA VAL A 54 -8.38 -0.39 -3.25
C VAL A 54 -8.14 1.12 -3.23
N HIS A 55 -8.22 1.77 -4.40
CA HIS A 55 -8.09 3.22 -4.54
C HIS A 55 -9.30 3.79 -5.30
N PRO A 56 -10.38 4.13 -4.61
CA PRO A 56 -11.56 4.75 -5.22
C PRO A 56 -11.25 6.22 -5.55
N ARG A 57 -10.80 6.49 -6.78
CA ARG A 57 -10.56 7.85 -7.25
C ARG A 57 -11.86 8.63 -7.43
N PRO A 58 -11.85 9.99 -7.39
CA PRO A 58 -13.06 10.80 -7.54
C PRO A 58 -13.83 10.56 -8.83
N ASP A 59 -13.15 10.19 -9.91
CA ASP A 59 -13.73 9.89 -11.22
C ASP A 59 -14.15 8.42 -11.41
N GLU A 60 -13.95 7.58 -10.39
CA GLU A 60 -14.30 6.16 -10.37
C GLU A 60 -13.79 5.36 -11.60
N ARG A 61 -12.66 5.78 -12.19
CA ARG A 61 -12.08 5.16 -13.40
C ARG A 61 -11.74 3.68 -13.23
N HIS A 62 -11.58 3.21 -12.01
CA HIS A 62 -11.38 1.81 -11.65
C HIS A 62 -12.31 1.41 -10.49
N ILE A 63 -11.86 1.40 -9.24
CA ILE A 63 -12.70 1.13 -8.07
C ILE A 63 -13.75 2.22 -7.92
N ARG A 64 -15.01 1.82 -7.77
CA ARG A 64 -16.14 2.69 -7.49
C ARG A 64 -16.37 2.79 -5.99
N TYR A 65 -16.99 3.86 -5.52
CA TYR A 65 -17.38 3.99 -4.11
C TYR A 65 -18.33 2.87 -3.66
N THR A 66 -19.16 2.36 -4.58
CA THR A 66 -20.04 1.20 -4.34
C THR A 66 -19.24 -0.07 -4.14
N ASP A 67 -18.17 -0.30 -4.94
CA ASP A 67 -17.31 -1.49 -4.78
C ASP A 67 -16.74 -1.58 -3.38
N VAL A 68 -16.28 -0.45 -2.82
CA VAL A 68 -15.70 -0.40 -1.46
C VAL A 68 -16.69 -0.90 -0.42
N LYS A 69 -17.98 -0.47 -0.53
CA LYS A 69 -19.05 -0.87 0.39
C LYS A 69 -19.40 -2.36 0.25
N GLU A 70 -19.32 -2.89 -0.98
CA GLU A 70 -19.60 -4.31 -1.26
C GLU A 70 -18.44 -5.21 -0.85
N ILE A 71 -17.19 -4.72 -0.94
CA ILE A 71 -15.99 -5.46 -0.56
C ILE A 71 -15.84 -5.53 0.97
N LYS A 72 -16.10 -4.43 1.71
CA LYS A 72 -15.85 -4.40 3.16
C LYS A 72 -16.43 -5.59 3.93
N PRO A 73 -17.71 -6.00 3.74
CA PRO A 73 -18.30 -7.08 4.53
C PRO A 73 -17.72 -8.48 4.22
N ILE A 74 -17.02 -8.66 3.11
CA ILE A 74 -16.44 -9.95 2.70
C ILE A 74 -14.94 -10.06 2.97
N ILE A 75 -14.31 -9.01 3.50
CA ILE A 75 -12.89 -9.05 3.86
C ILE A 75 -12.72 -9.79 5.19
N THR A 76 -11.82 -10.75 5.18
CA THR A 76 -11.38 -11.54 6.33
C THR A 76 -9.89 -11.36 6.64
N THR A 77 -9.17 -10.67 5.75
CA THR A 77 -7.79 -10.24 5.86
C THR A 77 -7.73 -8.74 6.15
N GLU A 78 -6.63 -8.08 5.87
CA GLU A 78 -6.50 -6.63 6.05
C GLU A 78 -7.13 -5.87 4.88
N PHE A 79 -7.90 -4.82 5.15
CA PHE A 79 -8.48 -3.95 4.14
C PHE A 79 -7.84 -2.56 4.19
N ASN A 80 -7.19 -2.18 3.09
CA ASN A 80 -6.57 -0.86 2.93
C ASN A 80 -7.32 -0.05 1.86
N ILE A 81 -7.66 1.20 2.18
CA ILE A 81 -8.25 2.15 1.22
C ILE A 81 -7.25 3.29 0.99
N GLU A 82 -6.81 3.45 -0.26
CA GLU A 82 -5.94 4.55 -0.68
C GLU A 82 -6.76 5.73 -1.20
N GLY A 83 -6.30 6.96 -0.98
CA GLY A 83 -6.91 8.13 -1.59
C GLY A 83 -6.40 9.45 -1.05
N ASN A 84 -6.83 10.53 -1.73
CA ASN A 84 -6.47 11.89 -1.35
C ASN A 84 -7.46 12.43 -0.30
N PRO A 85 -7.00 12.73 0.92
CA PRO A 85 -7.87 13.24 1.98
C PRO A 85 -8.37 14.68 1.73
N LEU A 86 -7.86 15.39 0.72
CA LEU A 86 -8.43 16.67 0.28
C LEU A 86 -9.83 16.50 -0.36
N GLU A 87 -10.17 15.27 -0.75
CA GLU A 87 -11.49 14.92 -1.30
C GLU A 87 -12.44 14.53 -0.15
N GLU A 88 -13.38 15.39 0.20
CA GLU A 88 -14.35 15.16 1.30
C GLU A 88 -15.11 13.82 1.15
N LYS A 89 -15.43 13.43 -0.10
CA LYS A 89 -16.08 12.15 -0.39
C LYS A 89 -15.23 10.96 0.02
N PHE A 90 -13.90 11.06 -0.17
CA PHE A 90 -12.97 10.03 0.26
C PHE A 90 -12.94 9.91 1.79
N VAL A 91 -12.79 11.04 2.49
CA VAL A 91 -12.78 11.05 3.96
C VAL A 91 -14.07 10.43 4.50
N LYS A 92 -15.23 10.84 3.96
CA LYS A 92 -16.53 10.26 4.35
C LYS A 92 -16.59 8.75 4.06
N LEU A 93 -16.13 8.31 2.90
CA LEU A 93 -16.11 6.87 2.55
C LEU A 93 -15.30 6.07 3.56
N VAL A 94 -14.10 6.55 3.93
CA VAL A 94 -13.23 5.87 4.88
C VAL A 94 -13.88 5.78 6.26
N LEU A 95 -14.50 6.87 6.74
CA LEU A 95 -15.19 6.90 8.04
C LEU A 95 -16.43 5.99 8.06
N ASP A 96 -17.19 5.94 6.97
CA ASP A 96 -18.37 5.06 6.84
C ASP A 96 -17.95 3.57 6.75
N THR A 97 -16.80 3.28 6.09
CA THR A 97 -16.34 1.91 5.81
C THR A 97 -15.55 1.33 6.99
N LYS A 98 -14.79 2.15 7.71
CA LYS A 98 -13.87 1.74 8.78
C LYS A 98 -12.95 0.59 8.34
N PRO A 99 -12.06 0.84 7.36
CA PRO A 99 -11.07 -0.15 6.96
C PRO A 99 -10.05 -0.39 8.08
N ASP A 100 -9.24 -1.42 7.95
CA ASP A 100 -8.13 -1.69 8.88
C ASP A 100 -7.03 -0.64 8.73
N GLN A 101 -6.81 -0.17 7.49
CA GLN A 101 -5.84 0.86 7.14
C GLN A 101 -6.40 1.85 6.11
N VAL A 102 -5.99 3.09 6.20
CA VAL A 102 -6.09 4.09 5.15
C VAL A 102 -4.69 4.55 4.75
N THR A 103 -4.40 4.57 3.43
CA THR A 103 -3.16 5.15 2.90
C THR A 103 -3.46 6.49 2.24
N LEU A 104 -2.88 7.55 2.77
CA LEU A 104 -3.08 8.90 2.27
C LEU A 104 -2.13 9.17 1.10
N VAL A 105 -2.67 9.42 -0.09
CA VAL A 105 -1.92 9.72 -1.32
C VAL A 105 -2.27 11.11 -1.84
N PRO A 106 -1.31 11.89 -2.38
CA PRO A 106 -1.55 13.28 -2.80
C PRO A 106 -2.13 13.42 -4.21
N ASP A 107 -2.69 12.35 -4.77
CA ASP A 107 -3.12 12.31 -6.17
C ASP A 107 -4.14 13.40 -6.51
N ALA A 108 -3.81 14.26 -7.47
CA ALA A 108 -4.72 15.26 -7.97
C ALA A 108 -5.82 14.64 -8.85
N THR A 109 -6.97 15.32 -8.91
CA THR A 109 -8.04 14.96 -9.84
C THR A 109 -7.52 15.00 -11.29
N GLY A 110 -7.78 13.94 -12.06
CA GLY A 110 -7.29 13.80 -13.45
C GLY A 110 -5.89 13.23 -13.62
N GLN A 111 -5.11 13.05 -12.56
CA GLN A 111 -3.79 12.43 -12.62
C GLN A 111 -3.89 10.94 -13.00
N LEU A 112 -3.13 10.48 -14.00
CA LEU A 112 -3.23 9.11 -14.54
C LEU A 112 -2.89 8.04 -13.50
N THR A 113 -1.80 8.23 -12.77
CA THR A 113 -1.32 7.36 -11.69
C THR A 113 -0.60 8.21 -10.64
N SER A 114 -0.37 7.66 -9.45
CA SER A 114 0.47 8.32 -8.45
C SER A 114 1.88 8.51 -9.02
N ASN A 115 2.47 9.68 -8.84
CA ASN A 115 3.78 10.06 -9.39
C ASN A 115 4.68 10.78 -8.39
N HIS A 116 4.22 10.95 -7.14
CA HIS A 116 4.98 11.50 -6.03
C HIS A 116 4.28 11.20 -4.71
N GLY A 117 5.03 11.25 -3.61
CA GLY A 117 4.51 11.18 -2.26
C GLY A 117 4.09 12.53 -1.69
N TRP A 118 3.51 12.55 -0.51
CA TRP A 118 3.23 13.78 0.22
C TRP A 118 4.49 14.55 0.58
N ASN A 119 4.49 15.85 0.36
CA ASN A 119 5.43 16.74 1.03
C ASN A 119 4.94 16.94 2.48
N THR A 120 5.39 16.06 3.36
CA THR A 120 4.97 16.01 4.76
C THR A 120 5.44 17.22 5.58
N ILE A 121 6.45 17.95 5.11
CA ILE A 121 6.93 19.18 5.75
C ILE A 121 5.92 20.31 5.53
N THR A 122 5.53 20.55 4.27
CA THR A 122 4.63 21.66 3.93
C THR A 122 3.19 21.40 4.33
N HIS A 123 2.76 20.13 4.35
CA HIS A 123 1.40 19.71 4.68
C HIS A 123 1.25 19.14 6.08
N GLN A 124 2.27 19.27 6.96
CA GLN A 124 2.32 18.63 8.26
C GLN A 124 1.07 18.88 9.11
N LYS A 125 0.64 20.14 9.23
CA LYS A 125 -0.55 20.49 10.03
C LYS A 125 -1.81 19.83 9.47
N TYR A 126 -2.02 19.94 8.16
CA TYR A 126 -3.19 19.36 7.49
C TYR A 126 -3.24 17.83 7.68
N LEU A 127 -2.10 17.15 7.44
CA LEU A 127 -2.01 15.69 7.62
C LEU A 127 -2.27 15.30 9.08
N ARG A 128 -1.71 16.01 10.05
CA ARG A 128 -1.97 15.77 11.49
C ARG A 128 -3.46 15.85 11.81
N ASP A 129 -4.11 16.94 11.41
CA ASP A 129 -5.53 17.17 11.69
C ASP A 129 -6.39 16.05 11.06
N THR A 130 -6.06 15.62 9.84
CA THR A 130 -6.75 14.55 9.13
C THR A 130 -6.50 13.17 9.76
N ILE A 131 -5.26 12.88 10.12
CA ILE A 131 -4.88 11.61 10.76
C ILE A 131 -5.60 11.45 12.10
N GLU A 132 -5.70 12.50 12.88
CA GLU A 132 -6.44 12.48 14.16
C GLU A 132 -7.89 12.05 13.97
N ILE A 133 -8.56 12.47 12.88
CA ILE A 133 -9.94 12.07 12.59
C ILE A 133 -10.02 10.55 12.39
N PHE A 134 -9.13 9.96 11.57
CA PHE A 134 -9.14 8.53 11.31
C PHE A 134 -8.75 7.70 12.55
N LYS A 135 -7.77 8.17 13.31
CA LYS A 135 -7.32 7.48 14.54
C LYS A 135 -8.38 7.47 15.64
N LYS A 136 -9.25 8.47 15.74
CA LYS A 136 -10.43 8.45 16.63
C LYS A 136 -11.38 7.28 16.32
N GLU A 137 -11.46 6.89 15.06
CA GLU A 137 -12.23 5.73 14.61
C GLU A 137 -11.42 4.42 14.62
N LYS A 138 -10.22 4.43 15.21
CA LYS A 138 -9.30 3.27 15.31
C LYS A 138 -8.83 2.75 13.94
N ILE A 139 -8.80 3.58 12.92
CA ILE A 139 -8.28 3.26 11.60
C ILE A 139 -6.78 3.55 11.61
N ARG A 140 -5.96 2.55 11.26
CA ARG A 140 -4.52 2.74 11.07
C ARG A 140 -4.25 3.64 9.87
N VAL A 141 -3.34 4.58 10.01
CA VAL A 141 -3.02 5.53 8.94
C VAL A 141 -1.61 5.33 8.43
N SER A 142 -1.47 5.25 7.11
CA SER A 142 -0.20 5.27 6.38
C SER A 142 -0.14 6.51 5.49
N ILE A 143 1.02 7.15 5.39
CA ILE A 143 1.25 8.27 4.46
C ILE A 143 2.16 7.79 3.32
N PHE A 144 1.72 7.98 2.08
CA PHE A 144 2.52 7.73 0.88
C PHE A 144 3.57 8.83 0.72
N ILE A 145 4.86 8.47 0.73
CA ILE A 145 5.99 9.41 0.70
C ILE A 145 7.06 8.98 -0.30
N ASP A 146 7.78 9.95 -0.85
CA ASP A 146 9.03 9.69 -1.55
C ASP A 146 10.10 9.20 -0.56
N PRO A 147 11.11 8.41 -1.00
CA PRO A 147 12.15 7.85 -0.15
C PRO A 147 13.17 8.94 0.25
N ILE A 148 12.71 9.94 0.97
CA ILE A 148 13.48 11.08 1.46
C ILE A 148 13.40 11.12 2.98
N VAL A 149 14.54 11.01 3.65
CA VAL A 149 14.64 10.94 5.13
C VAL A 149 13.84 12.04 5.83
N LYS A 150 13.92 13.29 5.33
CA LYS A 150 13.19 14.43 5.92
C LYS A 150 11.66 14.28 5.80
N MET A 151 11.17 13.59 4.76
CA MET A 151 9.73 13.31 4.62
C MET A 151 9.26 12.32 5.68
N ALA A 152 10.06 11.29 5.98
CA ALA A 152 9.76 10.35 7.06
C ALA A 152 9.82 11.02 8.45
N GLU A 153 10.78 11.92 8.69
CA GLU A 153 10.85 12.71 9.93
C GLU A 153 9.58 13.55 10.14
N ALA A 154 9.21 14.34 9.13
CA ALA A 154 8.01 15.16 9.20
C ALA A 154 6.71 14.33 9.26
N ALA A 155 6.67 13.14 8.64
CA ALA A 155 5.55 12.21 8.74
C ALA A 155 5.36 11.72 10.20
N ALA A 156 6.44 11.39 10.92
CA ALA A 156 6.34 10.97 12.31
C ALA A 156 5.66 12.04 13.19
N ASP A 157 5.98 13.32 12.94
CA ASP A 157 5.38 14.43 13.68
C ASP A 157 3.86 14.62 13.42
N THR A 158 3.31 13.98 12.37
CA THR A 158 1.86 14.01 12.11
C THR A 158 1.07 13.04 12.97
N GLY A 159 1.75 12.10 13.63
CA GLY A 159 1.11 11.02 14.40
C GLY A 159 0.60 9.87 13.54
N THR A 160 1.07 9.74 12.29
CA THR A 160 0.79 8.57 11.45
C THR A 160 1.35 7.29 12.06
N ASP A 161 0.76 6.15 11.73
CA ASP A 161 1.22 4.85 12.22
C ASP A 161 2.29 4.24 11.30
N ARG A 162 2.20 4.54 9.99
CA ARG A 162 3.08 3.98 8.96
C ARG A 162 3.43 5.05 7.92
N VAL A 163 4.47 4.76 7.16
CA VAL A 163 4.75 5.38 5.87
C VAL A 163 4.76 4.31 4.80
N GLU A 164 4.29 4.66 3.60
CA GLU A 164 4.39 3.84 2.42
C GLU A 164 5.38 4.48 1.44
N LEU A 165 6.47 3.77 1.16
CA LEU A 165 7.52 4.25 0.27
C LEU A 165 7.10 4.10 -1.19
N TYR A 166 7.09 5.21 -1.93
CA TYR A 166 6.86 5.23 -3.38
C TYR A 166 8.03 4.62 -4.12
N THR A 167 7.84 3.52 -4.86
CA THR A 167 8.94 2.69 -5.35
C THR A 167 9.23 2.80 -6.86
N GLU A 168 8.65 3.78 -7.57
CA GLU A 168 8.89 3.97 -9.01
C GLU A 168 10.37 4.20 -9.33
N ALA A 169 11.04 5.13 -8.64
CA ALA A 169 12.46 5.42 -8.89
C ALA A 169 13.36 4.21 -8.66
N TYR A 170 13.04 3.37 -7.65
CA TYR A 170 13.72 2.10 -7.44
C TYR A 170 13.52 1.16 -8.64
N ALA A 171 12.28 0.96 -9.07
CA ALA A 171 11.94 0.07 -10.16
C ALA A 171 12.59 0.50 -11.48
N ALA A 172 12.56 1.81 -11.79
CA ALA A 172 13.13 2.39 -12.99
C ALA A 172 14.66 2.20 -13.07
N HIS A 173 15.35 2.29 -11.93
CA HIS A 173 16.81 2.21 -11.86
C HIS A 173 17.35 0.82 -11.47
N TYR A 174 16.47 -0.11 -11.06
CA TYR A 174 16.85 -1.43 -10.56
C TYR A 174 17.77 -2.21 -11.49
N LYS A 175 17.42 -2.27 -12.79
CA LYS A 175 18.19 -3.03 -13.79
C LYS A 175 19.55 -2.40 -14.10
N ASN A 176 19.70 -1.10 -13.86
CA ASN A 176 20.96 -0.40 -14.09
C ASN A 176 21.95 -0.61 -12.96
N ASN A 177 21.50 -0.35 -11.73
CA ASN A 177 22.29 -0.53 -10.50
C ASN A 177 21.37 -0.62 -9.29
N LYS A 178 21.08 -1.84 -8.85
CA LYS A 178 20.14 -2.10 -7.75
C LYS A 178 20.64 -1.60 -6.39
N GLU A 179 21.96 -1.58 -6.17
CA GLU A 179 22.59 -1.11 -4.93
C GLU A 179 22.39 0.41 -4.78
N THR A 180 22.56 1.15 -5.85
CA THR A 180 22.32 2.60 -5.86
C THR A 180 20.81 2.89 -5.80
N ALA A 181 20.00 2.16 -6.55
CA ALA A 181 18.55 2.37 -6.62
C ALA A 181 17.84 2.21 -5.27
N ILE A 182 18.33 1.32 -4.40
CA ILE A 182 17.69 1.04 -3.09
C ILE A 182 18.19 1.91 -1.95
N LYS A 183 19.30 2.63 -2.13
CA LYS A 183 20.00 3.30 -1.02
C LYS A 183 19.11 4.27 -0.25
N ASP A 184 18.42 5.16 -0.94
CA ASP A 184 17.58 6.18 -0.30
C ASP A 184 16.38 5.55 0.42
N TYR A 185 15.89 4.41 -0.07
CA TYR A 185 14.85 3.61 0.55
C TYR A 185 15.32 3.01 1.87
N ILE A 186 16.53 2.44 1.91
CA ILE A 186 17.14 1.89 3.13
C ILE A 186 17.31 3.00 4.18
N ASP A 187 17.86 4.15 3.78
CA ASP A 187 18.13 5.26 4.70
C ASP A 187 16.81 5.84 5.25
N THR A 188 15.80 5.99 4.40
CA THR A 188 14.46 6.46 4.79
C THR A 188 13.76 5.46 5.70
N ALA A 189 13.80 4.16 5.37
CA ALA A 189 13.18 3.11 6.19
C ALA A 189 13.85 2.99 7.57
N LYS A 190 15.18 3.06 7.66
CA LYS A 190 15.90 3.09 8.94
C LYS A 190 15.46 4.27 9.81
N LYS A 191 15.33 5.45 9.21
CA LYS A 191 14.90 6.64 9.94
C LYS A 191 13.46 6.54 10.41
N ALA A 192 12.54 6.13 9.53
CA ALA A 192 11.13 5.95 9.86
C ALA A 192 10.96 4.92 10.99
N SER A 193 11.63 3.78 10.90
CA SER A 193 11.61 2.74 11.93
C SER A 193 12.17 3.25 13.27
N HIS A 194 13.27 4.02 13.26
CA HIS A 194 13.83 4.62 14.47
C HIS A 194 12.85 5.60 15.16
N LEU A 195 11.96 6.22 14.39
CA LEU A 195 10.90 7.10 14.87
C LEU A 195 9.61 6.35 15.27
N GLY A 196 9.63 5.01 15.23
CA GLY A 196 8.50 4.15 15.61
C GLY A 196 7.43 3.97 14.53
N LEU A 197 7.71 4.37 13.27
CA LEU A 197 6.79 4.16 12.17
C LEU A 197 6.93 2.76 11.58
N GLY A 198 5.81 2.12 11.23
CA GLY A 198 5.80 0.94 10.36
C GLY A 198 6.17 1.31 8.92
N ILE A 199 6.74 0.37 8.19
CA ILE A 199 7.20 0.57 6.82
C ILE A 199 6.35 -0.25 5.87
N ASN A 200 5.64 0.41 4.97
CA ASN A 200 5.00 -0.17 3.80
C ASN A 200 5.74 0.30 2.54
N ALA A 201 5.55 -0.41 1.44
CA ALA A 201 6.05 0.00 0.14
C ALA A 201 5.09 -0.43 -0.98
N GLY A 202 5.00 0.35 -2.03
CA GLY A 202 4.11 0.03 -3.14
C GLY A 202 4.38 0.86 -4.39
N HIS A 203 3.62 0.55 -5.43
CA HIS A 203 3.52 1.08 -6.76
C HIS A 203 4.18 0.17 -7.81
N ASP A 204 5.46 0.30 -8.16
CA ASP A 204 6.10 -0.38 -9.31
C ASP A 204 6.95 -1.61 -8.93
N LEU A 205 6.65 -2.21 -7.78
CA LEU A 205 7.28 -3.49 -7.41
C LEU A 205 6.71 -4.63 -8.28
N ASP A 206 7.63 -5.46 -8.78
CA ASP A 206 7.35 -6.61 -9.62
C ASP A 206 8.16 -7.85 -9.19
N ARG A 207 8.00 -8.98 -9.90
CA ARG A 207 8.71 -10.22 -9.58
C ARG A 207 10.23 -10.15 -9.75
N ASP A 208 10.74 -9.23 -10.56
CA ASP A 208 12.17 -9.10 -10.81
C ASP A 208 12.86 -8.32 -9.68
N ASN A 209 12.19 -7.30 -9.14
CA ASN A 209 12.77 -6.35 -8.19
C ASN A 209 12.36 -6.56 -6.73
N LEU A 210 11.22 -7.21 -6.47
CA LEU A 210 10.62 -7.35 -5.14
C LEU A 210 11.50 -8.11 -4.14
N ASN A 211 12.12 -9.22 -4.55
CA ASN A 211 12.93 -10.03 -3.63
C ASN A 211 14.13 -9.26 -3.10
N TYR A 212 14.80 -8.51 -3.97
CA TYR A 212 15.92 -7.68 -3.53
C TYR A 212 15.46 -6.54 -2.62
N PHE A 213 14.32 -5.91 -2.93
CA PHE A 213 13.72 -4.88 -2.09
C PHE A 213 13.38 -5.40 -0.70
N SER A 214 12.64 -6.50 -0.62
CA SER A 214 12.17 -7.08 0.64
C SER A 214 13.30 -7.51 1.57
N LYS A 215 14.41 -8.00 1.01
CA LYS A 215 15.57 -8.43 1.78
C LYS A 215 16.44 -7.29 2.30
N ASN A 216 16.36 -6.11 1.69
CA ASN A 216 17.24 -4.99 2.02
C ASN A 216 16.55 -3.85 2.77
N ILE A 217 15.22 -3.74 2.72
CA ILE A 217 14.48 -2.73 3.48
C ILE A 217 14.26 -3.22 4.91
N PRO A 218 14.83 -2.55 5.91
CA PRO A 218 14.70 -2.96 7.29
C PRO A 218 13.25 -2.81 7.78
N LEU A 219 12.77 -3.82 8.51
CA LEU A 219 11.46 -3.84 9.15
C LEU A 219 10.28 -3.55 8.19
N LEU A 220 10.43 -3.93 6.91
CA LEU A 220 9.35 -3.85 5.94
C LEU A 220 8.16 -4.67 6.42
N SER A 221 7.01 -4.02 6.62
CA SER A 221 5.82 -4.65 7.18
C SER A 221 4.88 -5.19 6.09
N GLU A 222 4.78 -4.46 4.97
CA GLU A 222 3.81 -4.76 3.93
C GLU A 222 4.26 -4.22 2.58
N VAL A 223 3.90 -4.94 1.51
CA VAL A 223 3.98 -4.44 0.14
C VAL A 223 2.59 -4.45 -0.49
N SER A 224 2.20 -3.32 -1.13
CA SER A 224 0.95 -3.19 -1.89
C SER A 224 1.25 -3.25 -3.38
N ILE A 225 0.83 -4.33 -4.05
CA ILE A 225 1.18 -4.56 -5.46
C ILE A 225 -0.08 -4.74 -6.29
N GLY A 226 -0.20 -3.92 -7.34
CA GLY A 226 -1.37 -3.92 -8.23
C GLY A 226 -1.00 -4.21 -9.67
N HIS A 227 -0.47 -3.22 -10.40
CA HIS A 227 -0.32 -3.31 -11.84
C HIS A 227 0.50 -4.53 -12.30
N ALA A 228 1.68 -4.72 -11.74
CA ALA A 228 2.56 -5.83 -12.11
C ALA A 228 1.92 -7.19 -11.79
N LEU A 229 1.34 -7.34 -10.59
CA LEU A 229 0.70 -8.59 -10.16
C LEU A 229 -0.49 -8.95 -11.08
N ILE A 230 -1.35 -7.99 -11.41
CA ILE A 230 -2.50 -8.27 -12.28
C ILE A 230 -2.05 -8.52 -13.72
N SER A 231 -1.00 -7.84 -14.20
CA SER A 231 -0.42 -8.12 -15.52
C SER A 231 0.15 -9.54 -15.60
N ASP A 232 0.88 -9.99 -14.60
CA ASP A 232 1.37 -11.37 -14.50
C ASP A 232 0.21 -12.39 -14.42
N ALA A 233 -0.87 -12.04 -13.72
CA ALA A 233 -2.03 -12.91 -13.58
C ALA A 233 -2.75 -13.22 -14.90
N LEU A 234 -2.61 -12.37 -15.93
CA LEU A 234 -3.13 -12.65 -17.27
C LEU A 234 -2.43 -13.86 -17.93
N TYR A 235 -1.18 -14.15 -17.54
CA TYR A 235 -0.38 -15.25 -18.10
C TYR A 235 -0.33 -16.47 -17.20
N TYR A 236 -0.29 -16.28 -15.86
CA TYR A 236 -0.09 -17.37 -14.90
C TYR A 236 -1.35 -17.75 -14.12
N GLY A 237 -2.43 -16.97 -14.26
CA GLY A 237 -3.61 -17.07 -13.41
C GLY A 237 -3.39 -16.43 -12.04
N LEU A 238 -4.46 -15.92 -11.43
CA LEU A 238 -4.38 -15.09 -10.22
C LEU A 238 -3.80 -15.84 -9.01
N GLU A 239 -4.21 -17.10 -8.79
CA GLU A 239 -3.72 -17.93 -7.69
C GLU A 239 -2.21 -18.16 -7.77
N ASN A 240 -1.72 -18.65 -8.92
CA ASN A 240 -0.30 -18.90 -9.12
C ASN A 240 0.51 -17.61 -8.95
N THR A 241 0.00 -16.49 -9.46
CA THR A 241 0.68 -15.20 -9.36
C THR A 241 0.81 -14.75 -7.92
N ILE A 242 -0.25 -14.80 -7.12
CA ILE A 242 -0.19 -14.45 -5.69
C ILE A 242 0.86 -15.31 -4.99
N GLN A 243 0.90 -16.62 -5.24
CA GLN A 243 1.91 -17.51 -4.67
C GLN A 243 3.34 -17.18 -5.12
N LEU A 244 3.53 -16.77 -6.39
CA LEU A 244 4.83 -16.32 -6.89
C LEU A 244 5.32 -15.06 -6.18
N TYR A 245 4.44 -14.06 -5.97
CA TYR A 245 4.78 -12.84 -5.23
C TYR A 245 5.04 -13.11 -3.74
N LYS A 246 4.26 -13.98 -3.11
CA LYS A 246 4.49 -14.40 -1.72
C LYS A 246 5.89 -14.98 -1.51
N ARG A 247 6.38 -15.79 -2.44
CA ARG A 247 7.74 -16.36 -2.38
C ARG A 247 8.84 -15.31 -2.49
N GLN A 248 8.58 -14.12 -3.07
CA GLN A 248 9.57 -13.04 -3.16
C GLN A 248 9.77 -12.31 -1.83
N ILE A 249 8.84 -12.40 -0.90
CA ILE A 249 8.83 -11.69 0.39
C ILE A 249 8.99 -12.62 1.61
N MET A 250 9.31 -13.89 1.34
CA MET A 250 9.61 -14.93 2.35
C MET A 250 11.09 -14.98 2.65
#